data_aed07d20954a02ccc81750fdf1c982bf
#
_entry.id   aed07d20954a02ccc81750fdf1c982bf
#
_cell.length_a   1.000
_cell.length_b   1.000
_cell.length_c   1.000
_cell.angle_alpha   90.00
_cell.angle_beta   90.00
_cell.angle_gamma   90.00
#
_symmetry.space_group_name_H-M   'P 1'
#
loop_
_entity.id
_entity.type
_entity.pdbx_description
1 polymer ?
#
loop_
_entity_poly.entity_id
_entity_poly.type
_entity_poly.pdbx_seq_one_letter_code
_entity_poly.pdbx_strand_id
1 'polypeptide(L)'
;MKERQRQWFIFVENRQAVIEALTRGECDGLLPAARSFLDGFAGFLLNHGIMAVFEAFPEQRARQSIPVVFFCGSLLYRPLFQLPSLQAVGDVLFRSPYILRQMGFNAVQIGQGFYRTNGRKPFDEEAVAEFFAPADADTFLAHQEQVLHQLYQEFPWLFRQGVWAMDSVSFSTPKGNHGLPEGRYKVCILGVCYQDTVLPLLWLFAPEEAHDLPLGQRLVERVEAALGQGVIKNLLVDRALLDGAWLTLLWHHGTHVTVSLRENMDVLSDMLGLARLGETEWMEVPPPDNHRDPAPQREITGFTDLTSWEACQAPLCGCLIRDHYPDHTEYQGVVMTAEAGDAKTIYERHTQRWDHEELLMSLTRYWHFDRLPPCRVGVAYALVHFALLAFTLLNLYQGEGDHTAIRNQGPPPLPLPEREIAVYAGPYFTLLRPSELMEIIFTYWDVWADHRDAILDALKRFEGSP
;
A
#
# COMPACT_ATOMS: atom_id res chain seq x y z
N MET A 1 -35.62 -6.01 -7.37
CA MET A 1 -34.65 -6.85 -6.64
C MET A 1 -33.29 -6.89 -7.31
N LYS A 2 -33.17 -7.17 -8.63
CA LYS A 2 -31.87 -7.23 -9.35
C LYS A 2 -31.10 -5.91 -9.34
N GLU A 3 -31.74 -4.77 -9.36
CA GLU A 3 -31.12 -3.44 -9.38
C GLU A 3 -30.49 -3.11 -8.02
N ARG A 4 -31.18 -3.37 -6.90
CA ARG A 4 -30.67 -3.16 -5.55
C ARG A 4 -29.49 -4.10 -5.17
N GLN A 5 -29.34 -5.23 -5.85
CA GLN A 5 -28.20 -6.13 -5.65
C GLN A 5 -26.91 -5.63 -6.31
N ARG A 6 -27.00 -4.66 -7.23
CA ARG A 6 -25.85 -4.09 -7.93
C ARG A 6 -25.35 -2.77 -7.33
N GLN A 7 -26.09 -2.21 -6.38
CA GLN A 7 -25.70 -0.94 -5.76
C GLN A 7 -24.78 -1.18 -4.59
N TRP A 8 -23.70 -0.44 -4.55
CA TRP A 8 -22.87 -0.29 -3.38
C TRP A 8 -23.02 1.13 -2.83
N PHE A 9 -22.79 1.30 -1.53
CA PHE A 9 -23.01 2.57 -0.86
C PHE A 9 -22.11 2.69 0.36
N ILE A 10 -21.22 3.69 0.37
CA ILE A 10 -20.36 3.98 1.51
C ILE A 10 -21.05 4.98 2.43
N PHE A 11 -21.18 4.63 3.69
CA PHE A 11 -21.65 5.52 4.73
C PHE A 11 -20.51 6.41 5.22
N VAL A 12 -20.80 7.70 5.43
CA VAL A 12 -19.85 8.67 5.96
C VAL A 12 -20.16 8.93 7.43
N GLU A 13 -19.14 8.92 8.28
CA GLU A 13 -19.33 9.25 9.69
C GLU A 13 -19.73 10.74 9.84
N ASN A 14 -20.92 10.96 10.36
CA ASN A 14 -21.41 12.31 10.68
C ASN A 14 -22.33 12.25 11.91
N ARG A 15 -21.74 12.43 13.10
CA ARG A 15 -22.45 12.33 14.38
C ARG A 15 -23.61 13.33 14.48
N GLN A 16 -23.41 14.56 14.05
CA GLN A 16 -24.43 15.60 14.18
C GLN A 16 -25.65 15.26 13.32
N ALA A 17 -25.44 14.90 12.05
CA ALA A 17 -26.53 14.55 11.14
C ALA A 17 -27.33 13.32 11.63
N VAL A 18 -26.65 12.31 12.20
CA VAL A 18 -27.32 11.14 12.78
C VAL A 18 -28.09 11.50 14.03
N ILE A 19 -27.56 12.31 14.95
CA ILE A 19 -28.29 12.76 16.14
C ILE A 19 -29.54 13.56 15.74
N GLU A 20 -29.42 14.49 14.79
CA GLU A 20 -30.54 15.26 14.26
C GLU A 20 -31.62 14.33 13.64
N ALA A 21 -31.23 13.29 12.93
CA ALA A 21 -32.17 12.28 12.41
C ALA A 21 -32.87 11.54 13.56
N LEU A 22 -32.12 11.10 14.57
CA LEU A 22 -32.69 10.44 15.77
C LEU A 22 -33.67 11.34 16.51
N THR A 23 -33.48 12.63 16.57
CA THR A 23 -34.42 13.58 17.19
C THR A 23 -35.78 13.65 16.44
N ARG A 24 -35.76 13.26 15.14
CA ARG A 24 -36.96 13.18 14.29
C ARG A 24 -37.56 11.77 14.20
N GLY A 25 -36.99 10.80 14.92
CA GLY A 25 -37.43 9.41 14.84
C GLY A 25 -36.97 8.65 13.60
N GLU A 26 -35.92 9.17 12.94
CA GLU A 26 -35.37 8.57 11.72
C GLU A 26 -34.15 7.71 12.07
N CYS A 27 -34.21 6.40 11.73
CA CYS A 27 -33.11 5.46 11.87
C CYS A 27 -33.26 4.34 10.86
N ASP A 28 -32.26 4.14 10.01
CA ASP A 28 -32.28 3.10 8.97
C ASP A 28 -31.70 1.78 9.44
N GLY A 29 -31.01 1.75 10.57
CA GLY A 29 -30.49 0.52 11.15
C GLY A 29 -29.55 0.74 12.32
N LEU A 30 -29.45 -0.30 13.13
CA LEU A 30 -28.58 -0.42 14.30
C LEU A 30 -27.74 -1.69 14.15
N LEU A 31 -26.43 -1.58 14.26
CA LEU A 31 -25.53 -2.73 14.21
C LEU A 31 -24.53 -2.67 15.37
N PRO A 32 -24.21 -3.82 15.98
CA PRO A 32 -23.08 -3.92 16.90
C PRO A 32 -21.81 -3.47 16.23
N ALA A 33 -21.02 -2.64 16.88
CA ALA A 33 -19.81 -2.04 16.31
C ALA A 33 -18.76 -1.77 17.37
N ALA A 34 -17.53 -1.59 16.90
CA ALA A 34 -16.43 -1.06 17.69
C ALA A 34 -15.68 -0.02 16.87
N ARG A 35 -15.17 1.01 17.51
CA ARG A 35 -14.36 2.02 16.82
C ARG A 35 -13.15 1.38 16.17
N SER A 36 -12.97 1.71 14.91
CA SER A 36 -11.85 1.24 14.13
C SER A 36 -11.44 2.29 13.09
N PHE A 37 -10.28 2.10 12.49
CA PHE A 37 -9.84 2.92 11.36
C PHE A 37 -10.81 2.86 10.15
N LEU A 38 -11.63 1.81 10.07
CA LEU A 38 -12.62 1.65 9.00
C LEU A 38 -13.68 2.76 8.98
N ASP A 39 -13.93 3.37 10.14
CA ASP A 39 -14.96 4.41 10.28
C ASP A 39 -14.71 5.62 9.38
N GLY A 40 -13.45 5.92 9.11
CA GLY A 40 -13.04 6.97 8.18
C GLY A 40 -12.42 6.47 6.87
N PHE A 41 -11.79 5.29 6.88
CA PHE A 41 -11.03 4.79 5.74
C PHE A 41 -11.91 4.56 4.48
N ALA A 42 -13.10 3.98 4.64
CA ALA A 42 -14.03 3.79 3.52
C ALA A 42 -14.48 5.14 2.93
N GLY A 43 -14.72 6.15 3.77
CA GLY A 43 -15.01 7.52 3.36
C GLY A 43 -13.82 8.16 2.60
N PHE A 44 -12.59 7.94 3.08
CA PHE A 44 -11.38 8.35 2.38
C PHE A 44 -11.29 7.76 0.98
N LEU A 45 -11.45 6.44 0.84
CA LEU A 45 -11.43 5.76 -0.47
C LEU A 45 -12.49 6.32 -1.44
N LEU A 46 -13.68 6.63 -0.92
CA LEU A 46 -14.76 7.22 -1.70
C LEU A 46 -14.42 8.66 -2.14
N ASN A 47 -14.01 9.50 -1.20
CA ASN A 47 -13.76 10.93 -1.43
C ASN A 47 -12.63 11.16 -2.43
N HIS A 48 -11.61 10.28 -2.44
CA HIS A 48 -10.50 10.34 -3.40
C HIS A 48 -10.71 9.49 -4.66
N GLY A 49 -11.96 9.06 -4.94
CA GLY A 49 -12.30 8.34 -6.17
C GLY A 49 -11.73 6.92 -6.31
N ILE A 50 -11.06 6.38 -5.28
CA ILE A 50 -10.42 5.05 -5.33
C ILE A 50 -11.47 3.94 -5.52
N MET A 51 -12.66 4.09 -4.93
CA MET A 51 -13.76 3.12 -5.10
C MET A 51 -14.23 3.05 -6.55
N ALA A 52 -14.20 4.16 -7.29
CA ALA A 52 -14.52 4.19 -8.72
C ALA A 52 -13.45 3.46 -9.55
N VAL A 53 -12.17 3.61 -9.20
CA VAL A 53 -11.07 2.86 -9.83
C VAL A 53 -11.22 1.35 -9.57
N PHE A 54 -11.62 0.95 -8.37
CA PHE A 54 -11.90 -0.47 -8.08
C PHE A 54 -13.06 -1.02 -8.90
N GLU A 55 -14.14 -0.26 -9.08
CA GLU A 55 -15.27 -0.69 -9.92
C GLU A 55 -14.90 -0.78 -11.40
N ALA A 56 -13.88 -0.05 -11.85
CA ALA A 56 -13.33 -0.11 -13.19
C ALA A 56 -12.32 -1.24 -13.43
N PHE A 57 -12.00 -2.06 -12.40
CA PHE A 57 -11.10 -3.20 -12.59
C PHE A 57 -11.62 -4.13 -13.70
N PRO A 58 -10.76 -4.58 -14.64
CA PRO A 58 -11.18 -5.35 -15.80
C PRO A 58 -11.92 -6.63 -15.42
N GLU A 59 -13.17 -6.76 -15.85
CA GLU A 59 -14.05 -7.87 -15.51
C GLU A 59 -14.20 -8.85 -16.69
N GLN A 60 -13.94 -10.13 -16.43
CA GLN A 60 -14.08 -11.20 -17.44
C GLN A 60 -15.35 -12.05 -17.21
N ARG A 61 -16.18 -11.72 -16.23
CA ARG A 61 -17.40 -12.50 -15.92
C ARG A 61 -18.49 -12.26 -16.97
N ALA A 62 -19.12 -13.34 -17.40
CA ALA A 62 -20.28 -13.29 -18.31
C ALA A 62 -21.54 -12.64 -17.67
N ARG A 63 -21.61 -12.61 -16.34
CA ARG A 63 -22.74 -12.03 -15.57
C ARG A 63 -22.22 -11.14 -14.45
N GLN A 64 -22.52 -9.87 -14.57
CA GLN A 64 -22.15 -8.81 -13.64
C GLN A 64 -23.26 -8.58 -12.58
N SER A 65 -23.53 -9.57 -11.74
CA SER A 65 -24.56 -9.45 -10.69
C SER A 65 -24.04 -8.84 -9.39
N ILE A 66 -22.73 -8.93 -9.14
CA ILE A 66 -22.05 -8.41 -7.96
C ILE A 66 -21.11 -7.30 -8.43
N PRO A 67 -21.17 -6.08 -7.87
CA PRO A 67 -20.25 -5.00 -8.18
C PRO A 67 -18.78 -5.42 -8.00
N VAL A 68 -17.91 -4.97 -8.89
CA VAL A 68 -16.49 -5.33 -8.89
C VAL A 68 -15.79 -4.83 -7.62
N VAL A 69 -16.21 -3.69 -7.12
CA VAL A 69 -15.68 -3.08 -5.89
C VAL A 69 -15.69 -4.03 -4.69
N PHE A 70 -16.62 -4.99 -4.61
CA PHE A 70 -16.67 -5.94 -3.49
C PHE A 70 -15.57 -6.99 -3.57
N PHE A 71 -15.16 -7.39 -4.76
CA PHE A 71 -14.04 -8.30 -4.94
C PHE A 71 -12.71 -7.60 -4.60
N CYS A 72 -12.53 -6.39 -5.13
CA CYS A 72 -11.36 -5.56 -4.82
C CYS A 72 -11.30 -5.21 -3.33
N GLY A 73 -12.41 -4.77 -2.75
CA GLY A 73 -12.52 -4.45 -1.33
C GLY A 73 -12.20 -5.66 -0.43
N SER A 74 -12.70 -6.85 -0.76
CA SER A 74 -12.42 -8.07 0.02
C SER A 74 -10.92 -8.34 0.12
N LEU A 75 -10.15 -8.14 -0.96
CA LEU A 75 -8.70 -8.32 -0.95
C LEU A 75 -7.96 -7.12 -0.36
N LEU A 76 -8.48 -5.90 -0.52
CA LEU A 76 -7.90 -4.71 0.12
C LEU A 76 -7.97 -4.81 1.65
N TYR A 77 -9.12 -5.24 2.18
CA TYR A 77 -9.32 -5.34 3.63
C TYR A 77 -8.61 -6.57 4.23
N ARG A 78 -8.29 -7.60 3.45
CA ARG A 78 -7.57 -8.78 3.93
C ARG A 78 -6.28 -8.44 4.70
N PRO A 79 -5.30 -7.73 4.15
CA PRO A 79 -4.08 -7.38 4.87
C PRO A 79 -4.33 -6.38 6.00
N LEU A 80 -5.30 -5.48 5.87
CA LEU A 80 -5.66 -4.51 6.91
C LEU A 80 -6.14 -5.21 8.20
N PHE A 81 -6.74 -6.40 8.09
CA PHE A 81 -7.14 -7.23 9.21
C PHE A 81 -6.17 -8.38 9.51
N GLN A 82 -5.00 -8.40 8.88
CA GLN A 82 -3.98 -9.46 9.05
C GLN A 82 -4.53 -10.87 8.80
N LEU A 83 -5.49 -11.01 7.87
CA LEU A 83 -6.10 -12.30 7.58
C LEU A 83 -5.14 -13.17 6.76
N PRO A 84 -4.79 -14.37 7.25
CA PRO A 84 -3.74 -15.19 6.62
C PRO A 84 -4.19 -15.85 5.32
N SER A 85 -5.49 -16.02 5.09
CA SER A 85 -6.03 -16.75 3.94
C SER A 85 -7.31 -16.12 3.40
N LEU A 86 -7.74 -16.55 2.22
CA LEU A 86 -9.05 -16.18 1.68
C LEU A 86 -10.20 -16.76 2.51
N GLN A 87 -10.04 -17.96 3.06
CA GLN A 87 -11.04 -18.53 3.96
C GLN A 87 -11.24 -17.64 5.20
N ALA A 88 -10.15 -17.08 5.75
CA ALA A 88 -10.27 -16.14 6.86
C ALA A 88 -11.04 -14.86 6.47
N VAL A 89 -10.98 -14.43 5.20
CA VAL A 89 -11.85 -13.35 4.68
C VAL A 89 -13.33 -13.73 4.82
N GLY A 90 -13.70 -14.94 4.38
CA GLY A 90 -15.07 -15.46 4.54
C GLY A 90 -15.50 -15.56 6.00
N ASP A 91 -14.62 -16.07 6.86
CA ASP A 91 -14.89 -16.29 8.27
C ASP A 91 -14.98 -15.02 9.10
N VAL A 92 -14.25 -13.97 8.74
CA VAL A 92 -14.16 -12.71 9.51
C VAL A 92 -14.95 -11.59 8.85
N LEU A 93 -14.60 -11.20 7.62
CA LEU A 93 -15.19 -10.02 6.98
C LEU A 93 -16.66 -10.28 6.60
N PHE A 94 -16.93 -11.44 6.01
CA PHE A 94 -18.28 -11.73 5.50
C PHE A 94 -19.29 -12.13 6.58
N ARG A 95 -18.84 -12.38 7.80
CA ARG A 95 -19.70 -12.63 8.95
C ARG A 95 -20.07 -11.39 9.74
N SER A 96 -19.35 -10.28 9.54
CA SER A 96 -19.64 -9.02 10.23
C SER A 96 -20.50 -8.09 9.37
N PRO A 97 -21.79 -7.89 9.68
CA PRO A 97 -22.63 -6.94 8.97
C PRO A 97 -22.08 -5.51 9.02
N TYR A 98 -21.43 -5.14 10.12
CA TYR A 98 -20.80 -3.84 10.27
C TYR A 98 -19.65 -3.65 9.27
N ILE A 99 -18.70 -4.60 9.22
CA ILE A 99 -17.59 -4.54 8.26
C ILE A 99 -18.10 -4.54 6.82
N LEU A 100 -19.08 -5.38 6.49
CA LEU A 100 -19.69 -5.41 5.16
C LEU A 100 -20.31 -4.06 4.79
N ARG A 101 -20.96 -3.38 5.72
CA ARG A 101 -21.48 -2.03 5.48
C ARG A 101 -20.37 -1.02 5.23
N GLN A 102 -19.29 -1.06 5.98
CA GLN A 102 -18.13 -0.20 5.76
C GLN A 102 -17.45 -0.48 4.40
N MET A 103 -17.53 -1.71 3.90
CA MET A 103 -17.06 -2.08 2.55
C MET A 103 -18.03 -1.67 1.42
N GLY A 104 -19.20 -1.12 1.76
CA GLY A 104 -20.19 -0.64 0.80
C GLY A 104 -21.37 -1.58 0.52
N PHE A 105 -21.50 -2.70 1.23
CA PHE A 105 -22.65 -3.59 1.12
C PHE A 105 -23.92 -2.93 1.68
N ASN A 106 -25.00 -2.97 0.95
CA ASN A 106 -26.29 -2.49 1.44
C ASN A 106 -27.04 -3.57 2.26
N ALA A 107 -28.08 -3.16 2.98
CA ALA A 107 -28.85 -4.05 3.86
C ALA A 107 -29.47 -5.25 3.13
N VAL A 108 -29.88 -5.09 1.86
CA VAL A 108 -30.41 -6.18 1.05
C VAL A 108 -29.36 -7.22 0.72
N GLN A 109 -28.17 -6.76 0.33
CA GLN A 109 -27.03 -7.60 0.03
C GLN A 109 -26.58 -8.39 1.25
N ILE A 110 -26.48 -7.73 2.41
CA ILE A 110 -26.12 -8.37 3.68
C ILE A 110 -27.17 -9.40 4.07
N GLY A 111 -28.46 -9.03 4.05
CA GLY A 111 -29.55 -9.93 4.45
C GLY A 111 -29.75 -11.13 3.51
N GLN A 112 -29.42 -10.99 2.23
CA GLN A 112 -29.58 -12.06 1.24
C GLN A 112 -28.24 -12.75 0.87
N GLY A 113 -27.10 -12.27 1.35
CA GLY A 113 -25.78 -12.84 1.12
C GLY A 113 -25.36 -12.87 -0.35
N PHE A 114 -25.87 -11.96 -1.20
CA PHE A 114 -25.61 -11.98 -2.66
C PHE A 114 -25.79 -13.36 -3.28
N TYR A 115 -26.92 -14.02 -3.04
CA TYR A 115 -27.15 -15.34 -3.63
C TYR A 115 -26.84 -15.36 -5.11
N ARG A 116 -26.03 -16.34 -5.54
CA ARG A 116 -25.77 -16.64 -6.95
C ARG A 116 -27.12 -16.90 -7.66
N THR A 117 -27.13 -16.76 -8.97
CA THR A 117 -28.31 -16.75 -9.85
C THR A 117 -29.31 -17.91 -9.64
N ASN A 118 -28.84 -19.01 -9.03
CA ASN A 118 -29.69 -20.19 -8.69
C ASN A 118 -30.12 -20.22 -7.23
N GLY A 119 -29.86 -19.18 -6.45
CA GLY A 119 -30.27 -19.04 -5.06
C GLY A 119 -29.63 -20.00 -4.06
N ARG A 120 -28.59 -20.74 -4.44
CA ARG A 120 -28.03 -21.83 -3.65
C ARG A 120 -26.73 -21.52 -2.94
N LYS A 121 -25.99 -20.50 -3.34
CA LYS A 121 -24.69 -20.16 -2.74
C LYS A 121 -24.56 -18.65 -2.57
N PRO A 122 -24.30 -18.14 -1.36
CA PRO A 122 -24.03 -16.72 -1.13
C PRO A 122 -22.69 -16.31 -1.72
N PHE A 123 -22.42 -15.01 -1.71
CA PHE A 123 -21.07 -14.48 -1.97
C PHE A 123 -20.11 -14.98 -0.89
N ASP A 124 -19.01 -15.54 -1.30
CA ASP A 124 -18.01 -16.15 -0.44
C ASP A 124 -16.59 -15.92 -0.97
N GLU A 125 -15.62 -16.38 -0.21
CA GLU A 125 -14.20 -16.30 -0.54
C GLU A 125 -13.83 -17.04 -1.83
N GLU A 126 -14.56 -18.11 -2.17
CA GLU A 126 -14.35 -18.82 -3.42
C GLU A 126 -14.78 -17.97 -4.62
N ALA A 127 -15.85 -17.19 -4.48
CA ALA A 127 -16.24 -16.22 -5.50
C ALA A 127 -15.18 -15.15 -5.72
N VAL A 128 -14.49 -14.70 -4.66
CA VAL A 128 -13.36 -13.77 -4.77
C VAL A 128 -12.20 -14.42 -5.52
N ALA A 129 -11.84 -15.65 -5.16
CA ALA A 129 -10.77 -16.38 -5.87
C ALA A 129 -11.12 -16.63 -7.35
N GLU A 130 -12.35 -17.02 -7.66
CA GLU A 130 -12.82 -17.22 -9.04
C GLU A 130 -12.79 -15.92 -9.87
N PHE A 131 -13.07 -14.78 -9.24
CA PHE A 131 -13.03 -13.48 -9.92
C PHE A 131 -11.62 -13.13 -10.42
N PHE A 132 -10.59 -13.29 -9.58
CA PHE A 132 -9.23 -12.92 -9.93
C PHE A 132 -8.45 -14.03 -10.67
N ALA A 133 -8.92 -15.27 -10.63
CA ALA A 133 -8.20 -16.41 -11.23
C ALA A 133 -7.84 -16.24 -12.71
N PRO A 134 -8.68 -15.64 -13.59
CA PRO A 134 -8.35 -15.43 -15.00
C PRO A 134 -7.48 -14.18 -15.25
N ALA A 135 -7.29 -13.29 -14.27
CA ALA A 135 -6.51 -12.06 -14.43
C ALA A 135 -5.01 -12.37 -14.53
N ASP A 136 -4.34 -11.67 -15.42
CA ASP A 136 -2.89 -11.77 -15.66
C ASP A 136 -2.11 -10.55 -15.15
N ALA A 137 -0.80 -10.57 -15.30
CA ALA A 137 0.08 -9.49 -14.86
C ALA A 137 -0.27 -8.15 -15.54
N ASP A 138 -0.63 -8.17 -16.82
CA ASP A 138 -0.94 -6.95 -17.56
C ASP A 138 -2.27 -6.33 -17.11
N THR A 139 -3.24 -7.16 -16.72
CA THR A 139 -4.50 -6.71 -16.09
C THR A 139 -4.23 -5.94 -14.80
N PHE A 140 -3.36 -6.48 -13.93
CA PHE A 140 -3.00 -5.79 -12.68
C PHE A 140 -2.18 -4.54 -12.92
N LEU A 141 -1.25 -4.56 -13.87
CA LEU A 141 -0.45 -3.39 -14.21
C LEU A 141 -1.32 -2.25 -14.75
N ALA A 142 -2.28 -2.56 -15.63
CA ALA A 142 -3.23 -1.57 -16.12
C ALA A 142 -4.10 -0.97 -14.99
N HIS A 143 -4.50 -1.77 -14.01
CA HIS A 143 -5.21 -1.26 -12.83
C HIS A 143 -4.31 -0.41 -11.94
N GLN A 144 -3.03 -0.78 -11.75
CA GLN A 144 -2.06 0.04 -11.02
C GLN A 144 -1.89 1.42 -11.68
N GLU A 145 -1.83 1.48 -13.01
CA GLU A 145 -1.74 2.74 -13.76
C GLU A 145 -2.98 3.63 -13.53
N GLN A 146 -4.18 3.05 -13.47
CA GLN A 146 -5.39 3.79 -13.13
C GLN A 146 -5.35 4.33 -11.69
N VAL A 147 -4.91 3.51 -10.73
CA VAL A 147 -4.70 3.96 -9.35
C VAL A 147 -3.64 5.06 -9.29
N LEU A 148 -2.50 4.88 -9.96
CA LEU A 148 -1.43 5.87 -10.02
C LEU A 148 -1.94 7.22 -10.55
N HIS A 149 -2.71 7.19 -11.63
CA HIS A 149 -3.29 8.41 -12.22
C HIS A 149 -4.25 9.10 -11.23
N GLN A 150 -5.11 8.33 -10.55
CA GLN A 150 -6.02 8.84 -9.52
C GLN A 150 -5.24 9.47 -8.36
N LEU A 151 -4.21 8.79 -7.86
CA LEU A 151 -3.36 9.32 -6.78
C LEU A 151 -2.61 10.58 -7.22
N TYR A 152 -2.16 10.66 -8.46
CA TYR A 152 -1.50 11.85 -9.00
C TYR A 152 -2.45 13.06 -9.04
N GLN A 153 -3.72 12.85 -9.35
CA GLN A 153 -4.73 13.90 -9.36
C GLN A 153 -5.11 14.37 -7.95
N GLU A 154 -5.31 13.42 -7.03
CA GLU A 154 -5.78 13.69 -5.67
C GLU A 154 -4.66 14.17 -4.73
N PHE A 155 -3.45 13.65 -4.90
CA PHE A 155 -2.29 13.92 -4.04
C PHE A 155 -1.10 14.51 -4.84
N PRO A 156 -1.26 15.63 -5.60
CA PRO A 156 -0.18 16.19 -6.43
C PRO A 156 1.05 16.59 -5.60
N TRP A 157 0.87 16.87 -4.32
CA TRP A 157 1.96 17.20 -3.39
C TRP A 157 2.91 16.01 -3.17
N LEU A 158 2.42 14.78 -3.22
CA LEU A 158 3.22 13.57 -3.07
C LEU A 158 4.30 13.46 -4.16
N PHE A 159 3.98 13.92 -5.36
CA PHE A 159 4.86 13.82 -6.53
C PHE A 159 5.77 15.04 -6.73
N ARG A 160 5.55 16.13 -5.99
CA ARG A 160 6.31 17.38 -6.17
C ARG A 160 7.80 17.25 -5.95
N GLN A 161 8.21 16.49 -4.96
CA GLN A 161 9.63 16.25 -4.68
C GLN A 161 10.26 15.38 -5.76
N GLY A 162 9.48 14.50 -6.39
CA GLY A 162 9.90 13.63 -7.47
C GLY A 162 11.01 12.66 -7.06
N VAL A 163 11.08 12.26 -5.79
CA VAL A 163 12.02 11.26 -5.29
C VAL A 163 11.33 9.91 -5.25
N TRP A 164 11.87 8.97 -6.00
CA TRP A 164 11.34 7.63 -6.12
C TRP A 164 12.41 6.62 -5.72
N ALA A 165 11.99 5.48 -5.23
CA ALA A 165 12.87 4.37 -4.92
C ALA A 165 12.38 3.09 -5.59
N MET A 166 13.33 2.24 -5.98
CA MET A 166 13.04 0.96 -6.60
C MET A 166 13.91 -0.14 -6.03
N ASP A 167 13.28 -1.23 -5.66
CA ASP A 167 13.96 -2.44 -5.19
C ASP A 167 13.10 -3.67 -5.43
N SER A 168 13.68 -4.85 -5.23
CA SER A 168 13.01 -6.14 -5.39
C SER A 168 13.05 -6.93 -4.09
N VAL A 169 11.93 -7.56 -3.76
CA VAL A 169 11.84 -8.49 -2.63
C VAL A 169 11.50 -9.88 -3.10
N SER A 170 12.27 -10.87 -2.63
CA SER A 170 12.08 -12.29 -2.96
C SER A 170 11.33 -13.01 -1.85
N PHE A 171 10.49 -13.97 -2.24
CA PHE A 171 9.77 -14.84 -1.32
C PHE A 171 9.51 -16.22 -1.95
N SER A 172 9.18 -17.19 -1.11
CA SER A 172 8.90 -18.57 -1.54
C SER A 172 7.41 -18.84 -1.53
N THR A 173 6.92 -19.55 -2.52
CA THR A 173 5.55 -20.06 -2.54
C THR A 173 5.54 -21.53 -2.14
N PRO A 174 4.58 -21.96 -1.31
CA PRO A 174 4.45 -23.36 -0.95
C PRO A 174 4.02 -24.20 -2.16
N LYS A 175 4.32 -25.49 -2.11
CA LYS A 175 3.84 -26.45 -3.11
C LYS A 175 2.33 -26.43 -3.15
N GLY A 176 1.76 -26.07 -4.28
CA GLY A 176 0.32 -25.97 -4.49
C GLY A 176 -0.16 -26.79 -5.69
N ASN A 177 -1.38 -27.31 -5.61
CA ASN A 177 -2.02 -28.07 -6.71
C ASN A 177 -2.69 -27.14 -7.75
N HIS A 178 -2.53 -25.82 -7.69
CA HIS A 178 -3.45 -24.88 -8.34
C HIS A 178 -2.80 -23.79 -9.22
N GLY A 179 -1.74 -24.12 -9.93
CA GLY A 179 -1.32 -23.29 -11.06
C GLY A 179 -0.17 -22.32 -10.83
N LEU A 180 0.09 -21.85 -9.60
CA LEU A 180 1.35 -21.19 -9.29
C LEU A 180 2.38 -22.28 -9.00
N PRO A 181 3.45 -22.43 -9.81
CA PRO A 181 4.49 -23.40 -9.54
C PRO A 181 5.12 -23.19 -8.16
N GLU A 182 5.50 -24.29 -7.48
CA GLU A 182 6.38 -24.20 -6.33
C GLU A 182 7.68 -23.56 -6.76
N GLY A 183 8.13 -22.53 -6.06
CA GLY A 183 9.36 -21.85 -6.39
C GLY A 183 9.58 -20.59 -5.59
N ARG A 184 10.64 -19.91 -5.97
CA ARG A 184 10.96 -18.58 -5.47
C ARG A 184 10.50 -17.54 -6.50
N TYR A 185 9.91 -16.49 -5.99
CA TYR A 185 9.38 -15.39 -6.76
C TYR A 185 9.91 -14.08 -6.19
N LYS A 186 9.82 -13.02 -6.97
CA LYS A 186 10.11 -11.67 -6.52
C LYS A 186 9.04 -10.70 -6.98
N VAL A 187 8.96 -9.60 -6.26
CA VAL A 187 8.21 -8.41 -6.66
C VAL A 187 9.19 -7.26 -6.75
N CYS A 188 9.33 -6.71 -7.96
CA CYS A 188 10.03 -5.44 -8.17
C CYS A 188 9.04 -4.31 -7.92
N ILE A 189 9.35 -3.41 -7.00
CA ILE A 189 8.47 -2.33 -6.53
C ILE A 189 9.10 -1.00 -6.88
N LEU A 190 8.33 -0.12 -7.52
CA LEU A 190 8.66 1.29 -7.72
C LEU A 190 7.67 2.13 -6.92
N GLY A 191 8.19 2.95 -6.03
CA GLY A 191 7.38 3.78 -5.15
C GLY A 191 7.95 5.18 -4.98
N VAL A 192 7.14 6.07 -4.43
CA VAL A 192 7.54 7.44 -4.12
C VAL A 192 7.95 7.54 -2.66
N CYS A 193 9.05 8.23 -2.39
CA CYS A 193 9.51 8.51 -1.02
C CYS A 193 8.54 9.50 -0.37
N TYR A 194 8.01 9.11 0.77
CA TYR A 194 7.05 9.88 1.55
C TYR A 194 7.38 9.80 3.04
N GLN A 195 7.70 10.93 3.64
CA GLN A 195 8.19 10.99 5.02
C GLN A 195 9.38 10.05 5.20
N ASP A 196 9.31 9.05 6.08
CA ASP A 196 10.37 8.07 6.34
C ASP A 196 10.00 6.68 5.78
N THR A 197 9.24 6.63 4.68
CA THR A 197 8.85 5.39 4.01
C THR A 197 8.76 5.58 2.50
N VAL A 198 8.61 4.48 1.78
CA VAL A 198 8.30 4.48 0.35
C VAL A 198 6.88 3.97 0.17
N LEU A 199 6.06 4.71 -0.56
CA LEU A 199 4.71 4.27 -0.93
C LEU A 199 4.76 3.51 -2.26
N PRO A 200 4.51 2.19 -2.30
CA PRO A 200 4.41 1.42 -3.52
C PRO A 200 3.36 2.01 -4.48
N LEU A 201 3.75 2.28 -5.73
CA LEU A 201 2.83 2.81 -6.73
C LEU A 201 2.68 1.88 -7.92
N LEU A 202 3.78 1.31 -8.41
CA LEU A 202 3.79 0.27 -9.42
C LEU A 202 4.68 -0.90 -8.99
N TRP A 203 4.31 -2.10 -9.40
CA TRP A 203 5.08 -3.32 -9.10
C TRP A 203 4.86 -4.40 -10.14
N LEU A 204 5.88 -5.23 -10.31
CA LEU A 204 5.86 -6.41 -11.16
C LEU A 204 6.21 -7.66 -10.35
N PHE A 205 5.34 -8.65 -10.44
CA PHE A 205 5.58 -9.99 -9.89
C PHE A 205 6.26 -10.84 -10.96
N ALA A 206 7.36 -11.51 -10.60
CA ALA A 206 8.15 -12.31 -11.52
C ALA A 206 8.77 -13.53 -10.81
N PRO A 207 9.20 -14.58 -11.54
CA PRO A 207 10.08 -15.59 -11.00
C PRO A 207 11.37 -14.97 -10.47
N GLU A 208 11.98 -15.55 -9.42
CA GLU A 208 13.18 -14.99 -8.78
C GLU A 208 14.37 -14.84 -9.73
N GLU A 209 14.50 -15.76 -10.68
CA GLU A 209 15.57 -15.75 -11.69
C GLU A 209 15.44 -14.63 -12.74
N ALA A 210 14.29 -13.96 -12.83
CA ALA A 210 14.13 -12.80 -13.71
C ALA A 210 15.11 -11.69 -13.30
N HIS A 211 15.77 -11.06 -14.26
CA HIS A 211 16.67 -9.94 -13.99
C HIS A 211 15.88 -8.70 -13.54
N ASP A 212 16.41 -7.98 -12.52
CA ASP A 212 15.75 -6.79 -11.98
C ASP A 212 15.74 -5.63 -12.98
N LEU A 213 16.81 -5.47 -13.77
CA LEU A 213 16.93 -4.35 -14.71
C LEU A 213 15.76 -4.27 -15.72
N PRO A 214 15.38 -5.31 -16.48
CA PRO A 214 14.22 -5.26 -17.36
C PRO A 214 12.89 -4.97 -16.63
N LEU A 215 12.74 -5.46 -15.41
CA LEU A 215 11.56 -5.18 -14.59
C LEU A 215 11.52 -3.72 -14.20
N GLY A 216 12.63 -3.18 -13.73
CA GLY A 216 12.77 -1.78 -13.37
C GLY A 216 12.55 -0.83 -14.54
N GLN A 217 13.16 -1.14 -15.70
CA GLN A 217 12.96 -0.38 -16.94
C GLN A 217 11.47 -0.31 -17.30
N ARG A 218 10.78 -1.44 -17.29
CA ARG A 218 9.34 -1.50 -17.58
C ARG A 218 8.51 -0.68 -16.60
N LEU A 219 8.83 -0.68 -15.30
CA LEU A 219 8.11 0.12 -14.31
C LEU A 219 8.29 1.62 -14.56
N VAL A 220 9.52 2.08 -14.82
CA VAL A 220 9.79 3.49 -15.12
C VAL A 220 9.07 3.92 -16.41
N GLU A 221 9.18 3.15 -17.48
CA GLU A 221 8.47 3.41 -18.75
C GLU A 221 6.95 3.56 -18.53
N ARG A 222 6.34 2.74 -17.66
CA ARG A 222 4.92 2.80 -17.35
C ARG A 222 4.54 4.06 -16.55
N VAL A 223 5.38 4.47 -15.59
CA VAL A 223 5.17 5.74 -14.86
C VAL A 223 5.26 6.92 -15.83
N GLU A 224 6.28 6.95 -16.69
CA GLU A 224 6.47 8.03 -17.66
C GLU A 224 5.34 8.08 -18.71
N ALA A 225 4.86 6.92 -19.16
CA ALA A 225 3.72 6.84 -20.06
C ALA A 225 2.42 7.35 -19.42
N ALA A 226 2.21 7.06 -18.13
CA ALA A 226 0.99 7.46 -17.42
C ALA A 226 1.01 8.93 -16.98
N LEU A 227 2.15 9.44 -16.50
CA LEU A 227 2.25 10.76 -15.85
C LEU A 227 3.11 11.78 -16.62
N GLY A 228 3.82 11.34 -17.64
CA GLY A 228 4.77 12.16 -18.42
C GLY A 228 6.22 12.00 -17.97
N GLN A 229 7.14 12.26 -18.92
CA GLN A 229 8.58 12.28 -18.62
C GLN A 229 8.91 13.40 -17.64
N GLY A 230 9.92 13.15 -16.77
CA GLY A 230 10.38 14.10 -15.75
C GLY A 230 9.52 14.15 -14.48
N VAL A 231 8.49 13.30 -14.33
CA VAL A 231 7.78 13.12 -13.06
C VAL A 231 8.70 12.44 -12.03
N ILE A 232 9.54 11.52 -12.47
CA ILE A 232 10.61 10.93 -11.68
C ILE A 232 11.82 11.85 -11.79
N LYS A 233 12.04 12.71 -10.81
CA LYS A 233 13.21 13.62 -10.82
C LYS A 233 14.46 12.97 -10.25
N ASN A 234 14.27 12.15 -9.23
CA ASN A 234 15.35 11.42 -8.57
C ASN A 234 14.91 9.99 -8.38
N LEU A 235 15.71 9.04 -8.83
CA LEU A 235 15.46 7.61 -8.70
C LEU A 235 16.57 6.97 -7.88
N LEU A 236 16.19 6.37 -6.75
CA LEU A 236 17.08 5.64 -5.87
C LEU A 236 16.97 4.16 -6.21
N VAL A 237 18.06 3.52 -6.57
CA VAL A 237 18.06 2.11 -6.98
C VAL A 237 19.17 1.32 -6.29
N ASP A 238 18.93 0.01 -6.15
CA ASP A 238 19.98 -0.90 -5.73
C ASP A 238 20.98 -1.21 -6.86
N ARG A 239 22.18 -1.65 -6.48
CA ARG A 239 23.27 -2.05 -7.41
C ARG A 239 22.88 -3.18 -8.39
N ALA A 240 21.79 -3.90 -8.13
CA ALA A 240 21.25 -4.90 -9.08
C ALA A 240 20.74 -4.24 -10.37
N LEU A 241 20.32 -2.97 -10.29
CA LEU A 241 19.80 -2.15 -11.39
C LEU A 241 20.87 -1.28 -12.06
N LEU A 242 22.14 -1.49 -11.73
CA LEU A 242 23.28 -0.68 -12.22
C LEU A 242 23.56 -1.03 -13.68
N ASP A 243 23.17 -0.14 -14.60
CA ASP A 243 23.43 -0.23 -16.04
C ASP A 243 23.69 1.17 -16.63
N GLY A 244 24.89 1.36 -17.22
CA GLY A 244 25.32 2.67 -17.70
C GLY A 244 24.49 3.24 -18.84
N ALA A 245 24.03 2.41 -19.75
CA ALA A 245 23.19 2.84 -20.86
C ALA A 245 21.81 3.28 -20.38
N TRP A 246 21.24 2.55 -19.41
CA TRP A 246 19.96 2.92 -18.79
C TRP A 246 20.06 4.22 -17.98
N LEU A 247 21.13 4.40 -17.20
CA LEU A 247 21.38 5.65 -16.47
C LEU A 247 21.49 6.84 -17.43
N THR A 248 22.16 6.65 -18.57
CA THR A 248 22.26 7.67 -19.61
C THR A 248 20.89 8.02 -20.20
N LEU A 249 20.05 7.01 -20.48
CA LEU A 249 18.70 7.22 -20.97
C LEU A 249 17.86 8.02 -19.97
N LEU A 250 17.88 7.63 -18.68
CA LEU A 250 17.15 8.33 -17.62
C LEU A 250 17.61 9.77 -17.45
N TRP A 251 18.89 10.02 -17.55
CA TRP A 251 19.43 11.37 -17.56
C TRP A 251 18.85 12.24 -18.69
N HIS A 252 18.76 11.69 -19.90
CA HIS A 252 18.12 12.39 -21.02
C HIS A 252 16.63 12.63 -20.82
N HIS A 253 15.95 11.83 -20.01
CA HIS A 253 14.54 12.05 -19.61
C HIS A 253 14.42 13.05 -18.44
N GLY A 254 15.53 13.55 -17.90
CA GLY A 254 15.56 14.49 -16.78
C GLY A 254 15.47 13.82 -15.40
N THR A 255 15.78 12.53 -15.33
CA THR A 255 15.82 11.74 -14.09
C THR A 255 17.25 11.57 -13.60
N HIS A 256 17.55 12.05 -12.40
CA HIS A 256 18.79 11.80 -11.69
C HIS A 256 18.73 10.46 -10.98
N VAL A 257 19.69 9.59 -11.22
CA VAL A 257 19.76 8.27 -10.56
C VAL A 257 20.84 8.26 -9.50
N THR A 258 20.52 7.80 -8.31
CA THR A 258 21.50 7.55 -7.23
C THR A 258 21.61 6.04 -7.01
N VAL A 259 22.83 5.51 -7.08
CA VAL A 259 23.09 4.07 -7.00
C VAL A 259 24.44 3.76 -6.37
N SER A 260 24.50 2.68 -5.59
CA SER A 260 25.76 2.15 -5.05
C SER A 260 26.59 1.47 -6.14
N LEU A 261 27.90 1.69 -6.14
CA LEU A 261 28.84 1.03 -7.03
C LEU A 261 29.13 -0.41 -6.58
N ARG A 262 29.48 -1.25 -7.54
CA ARG A 262 30.07 -2.58 -7.26
C ARG A 262 31.56 -2.45 -7.01
N GLU A 263 32.14 -3.31 -6.19
CA GLU A 263 33.56 -3.28 -5.80
C GLU A 263 34.53 -3.37 -6.97
N ASN A 264 34.14 -4.01 -8.05
CA ASN A 264 34.97 -4.24 -9.24
C ASN A 264 34.83 -3.15 -10.33
N MET A 265 34.27 -1.99 -10.02
CA MET A 265 34.09 -0.92 -10.99
C MET A 265 35.27 0.05 -10.98
N ASP A 266 35.70 0.47 -12.17
CA ASP A 266 36.79 1.41 -12.33
C ASP A 266 36.51 2.77 -11.67
N VAL A 267 35.25 3.23 -11.73
CA VAL A 267 34.82 4.46 -11.04
C VAL A 267 35.10 4.41 -9.54
N LEU A 268 34.82 3.27 -8.88
CA LEU A 268 35.12 3.13 -7.46
C LEU A 268 36.66 3.13 -7.22
N SER A 269 37.40 2.45 -8.09
CA SER A 269 38.87 2.41 -8.03
C SER A 269 39.47 3.81 -8.17
N ASP A 270 38.95 4.64 -9.06
CA ASP A 270 39.36 6.03 -9.26
C ASP A 270 39.05 6.89 -8.03
N MET A 271 37.82 6.78 -7.47
CA MET A 271 37.46 7.48 -6.24
C MET A 271 38.38 7.12 -5.09
N LEU A 272 38.72 5.84 -4.92
CA LEU A 272 39.69 5.36 -3.93
C LEU A 272 41.10 5.88 -4.20
N GLY A 273 41.51 5.94 -5.48
CA GLY A 273 42.78 6.51 -5.91
C GLY A 273 42.89 7.98 -5.56
N LEU A 274 41.90 8.78 -5.93
CA LEU A 274 41.82 10.21 -5.63
C LEU A 274 41.80 10.48 -4.12
N ALA A 275 41.08 9.71 -3.35
CA ALA A 275 41.04 9.82 -1.89
C ALA A 275 42.41 9.56 -1.25
N ARG A 276 43.23 8.66 -1.83
CA ARG A 276 44.60 8.36 -1.36
C ARG A 276 45.63 9.46 -1.67
N LEU A 277 45.35 10.31 -2.65
CA LEU A 277 46.23 11.43 -2.94
C LEU A 277 46.26 12.51 -1.84
N GLY A 278 45.31 12.44 -0.89
CA GLY A 278 45.34 13.26 0.32
C GLY A 278 44.82 14.70 0.15
N GLU A 279 44.27 15.04 -1.00
CA GLU A 279 43.72 16.37 -1.29
C GLU A 279 42.20 16.46 -1.01
N THR A 280 41.59 15.36 -0.55
CA THR A 280 40.15 15.29 -0.29
C THR A 280 39.81 15.64 1.16
N GLU A 281 38.85 16.54 1.35
CA GLU A 281 38.27 16.83 2.66
C GLU A 281 37.22 15.77 3.04
N TRP A 282 37.40 15.17 4.20
CA TRP A 282 36.43 14.21 4.77
C TRP A 282 35.52 14.91 5.74
N MET A 283 34.24 14.63 5.63
CA MET A 283 33.16 15.13 6.51
C MET A 283 32.62 13.98 7.34
N GLU A 284 32.58 14.14 8.65
CA GLU A 284 31.94 13.18 9.55
C GLU A 284 30.41 13.27 9.41
N VAL A 285 29.76 12.10 9.33
CA VAL A 285 28.31 11.96 9.25
C VAL A 285 27.82 10.85 10.18
N PRO A 286 26.60 10.94 10.71
CA PRO A 286 26.07 9.88 11.54
C PRO A 286 25.93 8.58 10.71
N PRO A 287 26.30 7.42 11.29
CA PRO A 287 25.98 6.14 10.67
C PRO A 287 24.47 5.92 10.69
N PRO A 288 23.91 5.10 9.77
CA PRO A 288 22.49 4.73 9.81
C PRO A 288 22.14 4.01 11.14
N ASP A 289 20.91 4.19 11.62
CA ASP A 289 20.43 3.68 12.93
C ASP A 289 20.44 2.15 13.07
N ASN A 290 20.59 1.41 11.98
CA ASN A 290 20.56 -0.06 11.95
C ASN A 290 21.95 -0.71 11.98
N HIS A 291 23.00 0.03 12.30
CA HIS A 291 24.36 -0.49 12.37
C HIS A 291 24.54 -1.49 13.52
N ARG A 292 25.46 -2.46 13.25
CA ARG A 292 25.94 -3.41 14.28
C ARG A 292 26.65 -2.64 15.39
N ASP A 293 26.52 -3.12 16.60
CA ASP A 293 27.25 -2.57 17.74
C ASP A 293 28.66 -3.19 17.83
N PRO A 294 29.75 -2.37 17.88
CA PRO A 294 29.74 -0.91 17.89
C PRO A 294 29.50 -0.30 16.50
N ALA A 295 28.79 0.83 16.46
CA ALA A 295 28.62 1.61 15.26
C ALA A 295 29.97 2.15 14.78
N PRO A 296 30.26 2.14 13.46
CA PRO A 296 31.50 2.70 12.93
C PRO A 296 31.49 4.23 13.03
N GLN A 297 32.69 4.82 13.09
CA GLN A 297 32.83 6.23 12.78
C GLN A 297 32.76 6.38 11.26
N ARG A 298 31.77 7.13 10.76
CA ARG A 298 31.51 7.28 9.33
C ARG A 298 31.94 8.66 8.83
N GLU A 299 32.64 8.66 7.73
CA GLU A 299 33.06 9.87 7.02
C GLU A 299 32.72 9.76 5.53
N ILE A 300 32.48 10.89 4.89
CA ILE A 300 32.20 10.99 3.46
C ILE A 300 33.09 12.01 2.77
N THR A 301 33.34 11.78 1.49
CA THR A 301 34.01 12.77 0.60
C THR A 301 33.40 12.74 -0.79
N GLY A 302 33.41 13.85 -1.51
CA GLY A 302 32.78 14.01 -2.81
C GLY A 302 33.73 14.05 -3.96
N PHE A 303 33.25 13.63 -5.13
CA PHE A 303 33.96 13.69 -6.42
C PHE A 303 33.02 14.15 -7.52
N THR A 304 33.56 14.91 -8.47
CA THR A 304 32.84 15.34 -9.68
C THR A 304 33.56 14.83 -10.92
N ASP A 305 32.90 14.92 -12.06
CA ASP A 305 33.48 14.60 -13.37
C ASP A 305 34.06 13.17 -13.45
N LEU A 306 33.36 12.19 -12.88
CA LEU A 306 33.76 10.79 -12.94
C LEU A 306 33.48 10.23 -14.34
N THR A 307 34.55 9.88 -15.10
CA THR A 307 34.43 9.47 -16.51
C THR A 307 34.89 8.04 -16.81
N SER A 308 35.40 7.31 -15.82
CA SER A 308 35.95 5.96 -16.03
C SER A 308 34.90 4.88 -16.28
N TRP A 309 33.59 5.20 -16.19
CA TRP A 309 32.55 4.30 -16.58
C TRP A 309 32.08 4.56 -18.02
N GLU A 310 32.78 4.00 -18.99
CA GLU A 310 32.54 4.22 -20.42
C GLU A 310 31.12 3.92 -20.88
N ALA A 311 30.44 2.96 -20.24
CA ALA A 311 29.05 2.60 -20.56
C ALA A 311 28.03 3.66 -20.12
N CYS A 312 28.39 4.60 -19.23
CA CYS A 312 27.55 5.69 -18.78
C CYS A 312 28.04 7.01 -19.37
N GLN A 313 27.24 7.62 -20.23
CA GLN A 313 27.53 8.92 -20.84
C GLN A 313 26.86 10.09 -20.10
N ALA A 314 26.08 9.82 -19.06
CA ALA A 314 25.57 10.85 -18.19
C ALA A 314 26.71 11.42 -17.32
N PRO A 315 26.69 12.72 -16.99
CA PRO A 315 27.64 13.28 -16.01
C PRO A 315 27.45 12.60 -14.67
N LEU A 316 28.56 12.24 -14.01
CA LEU A 316 28.56 11.51 -12.75
C LEU A 316 29.28 12.30 -11.66
N CYS A 317 28.59 12.48 -10.54
CA CYS A 317 29.17 12.87 -9.27
C CYS A 317 29.20 11.65 -8.33
N GLY A 318 30.18 11.57 -7.46
CA GLY A 318 30.35 10.46 -6.53
C GLY A 318 30.49 10.90 -5.08
N CYS A 319 30.07 10.04 -4.19
CA CYS A 319 30.33 10.10 -2.76
C CYS A 319 31.04 8.81 -2.34
N LEU A 320 32.22 8.92 -1.76
CA LEU A 320 32.91 7.81 -1.12
C LEU A 320 32.61 7.85 0.38
N ILE A 321 32.05 6.78 0.87
CA ILE A 321 31.72 6.56 2.28
C ILE A 321 32.84 5.72 2.87
N ARG A 322 33.34 6.11 4.04
CA ARG A 322 34.39 5.41 4.78
C ARG A 322 33.90 5.11 6.19
N ASP A 323 33.81 3.83 6.52
CA ASP A 323 33.43 3.33 7.84
C ASP A 323 34.65 2.81 8.59
N HIS A 324 34.97 3.45 9.69
CA HIS A 324 36.05 3.03 10.58
C HIS A 324 35.53 2.12 11.67
N TYR A 325 35.93 0.86 11.63
CA TYR A 325 35.75 -0.12 12.70
C TYR A 325 37.03 -0.23 13.53
N PRO A 326 36.98 -0.83 14.73
CA PRO A 326 38.20 -0.96 15.58
C PRO A 326 39.36 -1.73 14.95
N ASP A 327 39.07 -2.63 14.01
CA ASP A 327 40.01 -3.57 13.41
C ASP A 327 40.25 -3.35 11.89
N HIS A 328 39.33 -2.63 11.22
CA HIS A 328 39.42 -2.41 9.78
C HIS A 328 38.68 -1.16 9.32
N THR A 329 38.84 -0.82 8.05
CA THR A 329 38.11 0.28 7.41
C THR A 329 37.42 -0.25 6.14
N GLU A 330 36.13 0.03 6.00
CA GLU A 330 35.35 -0.31 4.83
C GLU A 330 35.07 0.93 3.97
N TYR A 331 35.00 0.72 2.66
CA TYR A 331 34.68 1.78 1.71
C TYR A 331 33.49 1.39 0.86
N GLN A 332 32.58 2.34 0.64
CA GLN A 332 31.45 2.21 -0.26
C GLN A 332 31.37 3.42 -1.19
N GLY A 333 31.31 3.18 -2.49
CA GLY A 333 31.10 4.22 -3.48
C GLY A 333 29.62 4.34 -3.84
N VAL A 334 29.14 5.57 -3.92
CA VAL A 334 27.80 5.92 -4.41
C VAL A 334 27.96 6.94 -5.52
N VAL A 335 27.24 6.78 -6.62
CA VAL A 335 27.19 7.77 -7.70
C VAL A 335 25.79 8.30 -7.91
N MET A 336 25.75 9.54 -8.40
CA MET A 336 24.52 10.21 -8.84
C MET A 336 24.74 10.76 -10.25
N THR A 337 23.77 10.56 -11.14
CA THR A 337 23.78 11.19 -12.46
C THR A 337 23.44 12.67 -12.29
N ALA A 338 24.44 13.54 -12.30
CA ALA A 338 24.30 14.98 -12.15
C ALA A 338 25.55 15.69 -12.67
N GLU A 339 25.39 16.92 -13.19
CA GLU A 339 26.52 17.78 -13.59
C GLU A 339 27.33 18.30 -12.37
N ALA A 340 26.63 18.49 -11.24
CA ALA A 340 27.21 18.88 -9.98
C ALA A 340 26.43 18.27 -8.81
N GLY A 341 27.14 17.84 -7.78
CA GLY A 341 26.55 17.30 -6.56
C GLY A 341 27.60 17.24 -5.45
N ASP A 342 27.25 17.72 -4.26
CA ASP A 342 28.11 17.60 -3.09
C ASP A 342 27.95 16.22 -2.42
N ALA A 343 28.97 15.80 -1.69
CA ALA A 343 28.99 14.50 -1.01
C ALA A 343 27.78 14.29 -0.08
N LYS A 344 27.37 15.35 0.63
CA LYS A 344 26.28 15.29 1.59
C LYS A 344 24.95 15.02 0.91
N THR A 345 24.66 15.73 -0.18
CA THR A 345 23.43 15.49 -0.98
C THR A 345 23.38 14.08 -1.53
N ILE A 346 24.48 13.55 -2.07
CA ILE A 346 24.54 12.17 -2.59
C ILE A 346 24.34 11.16 -1.46
N TYR A 347 25.01 11.40 -0.31
CA TYR A 347 24.87 10.55 0.88
C TYR A 347 23.45 10.54 1.41
N GLU A 348 22.81 11.70 1.59
CA GLU A 348 21.42 11.81 2.06
C GLU A 348 20.46 11.10 1.11
N ARG A 349 20.64 11.22 -0.21
CA ARG A 349 19.86 10.47 -1.21
C ARG A 349 20.09 8.96 -1.07
N HIS A 350 21.33 8.55 -0.91
CA HIS A 350 21.64 7.14 -0.71
C HIS A 350 21.02 6.59 0.59
N THR A 351 21.02 7.38 1.65
CA THR A 351 20.42 7.00 2.93
C THR A 351 18.91 6.84 2.83
N GLN A 352 18.22 7.69 2.06
CA GLN A 352 16.79 7.53 1.79
C GLN A 352 16.43 6.18 1.12
N ARG A 353 17.38 5.49 0.49
CA ARG A 353 17.15 4.13 -0.01
C ARG A 353 16.85 3.13 1.11
N TRP A 354 17.33 3.37 2.33
CA TRP A 354 17.04 2.54 3.49
C TRP A 354 15.55 2.55 3.86
N ASP A 355 14.84 3.63 3.56
CA ASP A 355 13.38 3.71 3.74
C ASP A 355 12.68 2.64 2.90
N HIS A 356 13.25 2.26 1.76
CA HIS A 356 12.74 1.16 0.93
C HIS A 356 13.02 -0.22 1.55
N GLU A 357 14.18 -0.43 2.14
CA GLU A 357 14.48 -1.67 2.87
C GLU A 357 13.56 -1.82 4.09
N GLU A 358 13.29 -0.75 4.81
CA GLU A 358 12.31 -0.73 5.91
C GLU A 358 10.90 -1.02 5.43
N LEU A 359 10.49 -0.46 4.27
CA LEU A 359 9.24 -0.84 3.62
C LEU A 359 9.17 -2.34 3.39
N LEU A 360 10.18 -2.94 2.76
CA LEU A 360 10.19 -4.37 2.44
C LEU A 360 10.15 -5.24 3.71
N MET A 361 10.89 -4.85 4.75
CA MET A 361 10.80 -5.50 6.06
C MET A 361 9.41 -5.37 6.68
N SER A 362 8.80 -4.20 6.60
CA SER A 362 7.44 -3.96 7.10
C SER A 362 6.41 -4.83 6.36
N LEU A 363 6.48 -4.85 5.03
CA LEU A 363 5.58 -5.66 4.19
C LEU A 363 5.66 -7.15 4.52
N THR A 364 6.86 -7.68 4.73
CA THR A 364 7.05 -9.10 5.06
C THR A 364 6.69 -9.42 6.51
N ARG A 365 7.12 -8.58 7.45
CA ARG A 365 6.97 -8.84 8.88
C ARG A 365 5.56 -8.59 9.40
N TYR A 366 4.92 -7.52 8.96
CA TYR A 366 3.65 -7.05 9.51
C TYR A 366 2.47 -7.25 8.57
N TRP A 367 2.69 -7.15 7.26
CA TRP A 367 1.63 -7.26 6.26
C TRP A 367 1.54 -8.64 5.63
N HIS A 368 2.51 -9.53 5.93
CA HIS A 368 2.55 -10.91 5.48
C HIS A 368 2.35 -11.07 3.95
N PHE A 369 2.84 -10.09 3.19
CA PHE A 369 2.60 -10.06 1.75
C PHE A 369 3.31 -11.21 1.02
N ASP A 370 4.36 -11.77 1.63
CA ASP A 370 5.12 -12.94 1.19
C ASP A 370 4.43 -14.28 1.48
N ARG A 371 3.35 -14.28 2.27
CA ARG A 371 2.61 -15.50 2.65
C ARG A 371 1.48 -15.77 1.68
N LEU A 372 1.84 -16.28 0.50
CA LEU A 372 0.85 -16.68 -0.48
C LEU A 372 0.34 -18.10 -0.18
N PRO A 373 -0.99 -18.29 -0.09
CA PRO A 373 -1.57 -19.63 -0.01
C PRO A 373 -1.40 -20.34 -1.35
N PRO A 374 -1.50 -21.70 -1.37
CA PRO A 374 -1.63 -22.43 -2.63
C PRO A 374 -2.83 -21.91 -3.42
N CYS A 375 -2.60 -21.24 -4.54
CA CYS A 375 -3.66 -20.60 -5.32
C CYS A 375 -3.29 -20.51 -6.81
N ARG A 376 -4.27 -20.10 -7.65
CA ARG A 376 -4.02 -19.82 -9.06
C ARG A 376 -3.17 -18.55 -9.20
N VAL A 377 -2.44 -18.46 -10.31
CA VAL A 377 -1.51 -17.33 -10.59
C VAL A 377 -2.21 -15.98 -10.48
N GLY A 378 -3.38 -15.80 -11.10
CA GLY A 378 -4.13 -14.54 -11.01
C GLY A 378 -4.55 -14.17 -9.58
N VAL A 379 -4.85 -15.17 -8.73
CA VAL A 379 -5.15 -14.93 -7.31
C VAL A 379 -3.88 -14.51 -6.57
N ALA A 380 -2.72 -15.11 -6.88
CA ALA A 380 -1.45 -14.69 -6.29
C ALA A 380 -1.11 -13.23 -6.64
N TYR A 381 -1.26 -12.85 -7.91
CA TYR A 381 -1.14 -11.45 -8.34
C TYR A 381 -2.08 -10.53 -7.56
N ALA A 382 -3.35 -10.92 -7.41
CA ALA A 382 -4.35 -10.13 -6.67
C ALA A 382 -3.96 -9.96 -5.20
N LEU A 383 -3.50 -11.02 -4.54
CA LEU A 383 -3.11 -10.95 -3.13
C LEU A 383 -1.93 -9.99 -2.91
N VAL A 384 -0.91 -10.04 -3.76
CA VAL A 384 0.23 -9.12 -3.73
C VAL A 384 -0.23 -7.70 -4.06
N HIS A 385 -1.02 -7.55 -5.12
CA HIS A 385 -1.54 -6.26 -5.57
C HIS A 385 -2.28 -5.51 -4.47
N PHE A 386 -3.28 -6.14 -3.88
CA PHE A 386 -4.08 -5.48 -2.85
C PHE A 386 -3.36 -5.34 -1.51
N ALA A 387 -2.32 -6.13 -1.22
CA ALA A 387 -1.49 -5.92 -0.05
C ALA A 387 -0.65 -4.64 -0.18
N LEU A 388 0.02 -4.44 -1.31
CA LEU A 388 0.80 -3.23 -1.57
C LEU A 388 -0.09 -1.99 -1.66
N LEU A 389 -1.24 -2.11 -2.33
CA LEU A 389 -2.20 -1.03 -2.43
C LEU A 389 -2.80 -0.66 -1.08
N ALA A 390 -3.13 -1.65 -0.23
CA ALA A 390 -3.63 -1.40 1.12
C ALA A 390 -2.61 -0.65 1.98
N PHE A 391 -1.32 -1.02 1.87
CA PHE A 391 -0.23 -0.30 2.53
C PHE A 391 -0.20 1.16 2.09
N THR A 392 -0.18 1.42 0.78
CA THR A 392 -0.13 2.78 0.22
C THR A 392 -1.33 3.62 0.68
N LEU A 393 -2.54 3.09 0.50
CA LEU A 393 -3.78 3.83 0.82
C LEU A 393 -3.94 4.09 2.31
N LEU A 394 -3.54 3.13 3.17
CA LEU A 394 -3.60 3.34 4.61
C LEU A 394 -2.61 4.42 5.07
N ASN A 395 -1.39 4.44 4.53
CA ASN A 395 -0.40 5.47 4.86
C ASN A 395 -0.86 6.86 4.39
N LEU A 396 -1.48 6.97 3.21
CA LEU A 396 -2.06 8.23 2.74
C LEU A 396 -3.22 8.69 3.64
N TYR A 397 -4.13 7.78 4.00
CA TYR A 397 -5.23 8.08 4.92
C TYR A 397 -4.75 8.60 6.27
N GLN A 398 -3.70 8.01 6.80
CA GLN A 398 -3.11 8.44 8.07
C GLN A 398 -2.35 9.76 7.95
N GLY A 399 -1.75 10.02 6.79
CA GLY A 399 -1.05 11.28 6.52
C GLY A 399 -1.97 12.49 6.38
N GLU A 400 -3.24 12.29 6.01
CA GLU A 400 -4.25 13.37 5.96
C GLU A 400 -4.83 13.75 7.32
N GLY A 401 -4.81 12.83 8.28
CA GLY A 401 -5.23 13.11 9.67
C GLY A 401 -4.01 13.37 10.56
N ASP A 402 -4.21 14.08 11.69
CA ASP A 402 -3.20 14.24 12.76
C ASP A 402 -2.83 12.90 13.44
N HIS A 403 -3.01 11.79 12.73
CA HIS A 403 -2.75 10.46 13.24
C HIS A 403 -1.27 10.14 13.07
N THR A 404 -0.61 9.87 14.19
CA THR A 404 0.74 9.31 14.22
C THR A 404 0.84 8.14 13.25
N ALA A 405 1.70 8.26 12.26
CA ALA A 405 1.89 7.27 11.21
C ALA A 405 2.04 5.87 11.81
N ILE A 406 1.29 4.91 11.31
CA ILE A 406 1.55 3.47 11.55
C ILE A 406 2.78 3.09 10.72
N ARG A 407 3.89 3.70 11.05
CA ARG A 407 5.20 3.37 10.52
C ARG A 407 5.62 2.09 11.22
N ASN A 408 5.94 1.06 10.54
CA ASN A 408 6.58 -0.15 11.06
C ASN A 408 5.80 -0.96 12.14
N GLN A 409 4.53 -0.67 12.40
CA GLN A 409 3.74 -1.39 13.41
C GLN A 409 2.74 -2.39 12.83
N GLY A 410 2.66 -2.47 11.50
CA GLY A 410 1.64 -3.28 10.82
C GLY A 410 0.26 -2.62 10.81
N PRO A 411 -0.70 -3.27 10.14
CA PRO A 411 -2.07 -2.79 10.11
C PRO A 411 -2.67 -2.83 11.52
N PRO A 412 -3.64 -1.94 11.82
CA PRO A 412 -4.29 -1.92 13.11
C PRO A 412 -4.95 -3.29 13.39
N PRO A 413 -4.95 -3.73 14.66
CA PRO A 413 -5.60 -4.99 15.02
C PRO A 413 -7.10 -4.93 14.72
N LEU A 414 -7.70 -6.10 14.53
CA LEU A 414 -9.16 -6.24 14.47
C LEU A 414 -9.82 -5.48 15.62
N PRO A 415 -10.98 -4.83 15.39
CA PRO A 415 -11.71 -4.15 16.44
C PRO A 415 -11.93 -5.08 17.62
N LEU A 416 -11.66 -4.56 18.83
CA LEU A 416 -11.98 -5.24 20.08
C LEU A 416 -13.49 -5.48 20.18
N PRO A 417 -13.95 -6.38 21.12
CA PRO A 417 -15.35 -6.72 21.23
C PRO A 417 -16.28 -5.51 21.25
N GLU A 418 -17.35 -5.65 20.52
CA GLU A 418 -18.36 -4.65 20.21
C GLU A 418 -18.92 -3.98 21.48
N ARG A 419 -18.55 -2.72 21.69
CA ARG A 419 -19.02 -1.93 22.85
C ARG A 419 -19.85 -0.72 22.46
N GLU A 420 -20.02 -0.51 21.17
CA GLU A 420 -20.74 0.61 20.59
C GLU A 420 -21.78 0.10 19.59
N ILE A 421 -22.73 0.96 19.28
CA ILE A 421 -23.76 0.72 18.29
C ILE A 421 -23.51 1.65 17.12
N ALA A 422 -23.33 1.10 15.92
CA ALA A 422 -23.36 1.89 14.70
C ALA A 422 -24.81 2.22 14.35
N VAL A 423 -25.15 3.49 14.37
CA VAL A 423 -26.47 4.03 14.03
C VAL A 423 -26.40 4.61 12.63
N TYR A 424 -27.27 4.16 11.74
CA TYR A 424 -27.35 4.59 10.35
C TYR A 424 -28.57 5.44 10.09
N ALA A 425 -28.39 6.60 9.44
CA ALA A 425 -29.49 7.49 9.02
C ALA A 425 -29.11 8.16 7.68
N GLY A 426 -29.87 7.87 6.63
CA GLY A 426 -29.58 8.32 5.27
C GLY A 426 -28.17 7.90 4.81
N PRO A 427 -27.33 8.83 4.33
CA PRO A 427 -25.96 8.54 3.90
C PRO A 427 -24.95 8.54 5.06
N TYR A 428 -25.40 8.74 6.29
CA TYR A 428 -24.54 8.93 7.44
C TYR A 428 -24.62 7.78 8.43
N PHE A 429 -23.56 7.60 9.20
CA PHE A 429 -23.53 6.78 10.40
C PHE A 429 -22.76 7.48 11.52
N THR A 430 -22.96 6.98 12.75
CA THR A 430 -22.09 7.30 13.88
C THR A 430 -22.06 6.16 14.87
N LEU A 431 -21.03 6.13 15.71
CA LEU A 431 -20.89 5.16 16.79
C LEU A 431 -21.36 5.81 18.11
N LEU A 432 -22.32 5.18 18.77
CA LEU A 432 -22.86 5.60 20.04
C LEU A 432 -22.73 4.49 21.07
N ARG A 433 -22.47 4.85 22.33
CA ARG A 433 -22.62 3.88 23.42
C ARG A 433 -24.11 3.53 23.58
N PRO A 434 -24.44 2.32 24.02
CA PRO A 434 -25.84 1.93 24.28
C PRO A 434 -26.56 2.92 25.21
N SER A 435 -25.89 3.39 26.26
CA SER A 435 -26.45 4.38 27.19
C SER A 435 -26.75 5.73 26.53
N GLU A 436 -25.90 6.19 25.65
CA GLU A 436 -26.07 7.45 24.92
C GLU A 436 -27.22 7.38 23.90
N LEU A 437 -27.30 6.26 23.15
CA LEU A 437 -28.42 6.02 22.25
C LEU A 437 -29.76 6.01 23.03
N MET A 438 -29.80 5.36 24.19
CA MET A 438 -30.98 5.30 25.03
C MET A 438 -31.35 6.69 25.59
N GLU A 439 -30.39 7.50 26.00
CA GLU A 439 -30.63 8.86 26.45
C GLU A 439 -31.32 9.71 25.35
N ILE A 440 -30.81 9.61 24.10
CA ILE A 440 -31.41 10.31 22.96
C ILE A 440 -32.84 9.80 22.73
N ILE A 441 -33.07 8.48 22.68
CA ILE A 441 -34.38 7.89 22.46
C ILE A 441 -35.37 8.30 23.56
N PHE A 442 -34.98 8.27 24.82
CA PHE A 442 -35.83 8.69 25.93
C PHE A 442 -36.11 10.18 25.95
N THR A 443 -35.16 11.00 25.57
CA THR A 443 -35.35 12.46 25.47
C THR A 443 -36.41 12.80 24.42
N TYR A 444 -36.46 12.05 23.33
CA TYR A 444 -37.40 12.26 22.23
C TYR A 444 -38.42 11.14 22.12
N TRP A 445 -38.88 10.62 23.27
CA TRP A 445 -39.76 9.44 23.36
C TRP A 445 -41.03 9.55 22.53
N ASP A 446 -41.63 10.73 22.46
CA ASP A 446 -42.87 10.95 21.69
C ASP A 446 -42.73 10.57 20.21
N VAL A 447 -41.53 10.68 19.66
CA VAL A 447 -41.22 10.31 18.26
C VAL A 447 -40.91 8.82 18.14
N TRP A 448 -40.39 8.19 19.21
CA TRP A 448 -39.94 6.81 19.22
C TRP A 448 -40.94 5.80 19.76
N ALA A 449 -42.07 6.26 20.30
CA ALA A 449 -43.06 5.40 20.98
C ALA A 449 -43.55 4.24 20.10
N ASP A 450 -43.75 4.47 18.82
CA ASP A 450 -44.21 3.47 17.86
C ASP A 450 -43.15 2.43 17.47
N HIS A 451 -41.87 2.68 17.78
CA HIS A 451 -40.72 1.81 17.45
C HIS A 451 -40.17 1.04 18.66
N ARG A 452 -40.87 1.09 19.80
CA ARG A 452 -40.46 0.52 21.08
C ARG A 452 -39.95 -0.91 20.98
N ASP A 453 -40.73 -1.78 20.34
CA ASP A 453 -40.42 -3.22 20.29
C ASP A 453 -39.14 -3.48 19.44
N ALA A 454 -38.97 -2.77 18.33
CA ALA A 454 -37.79 -2.89 17.50
C ALA A 454 -36.50 -2.41 18.23
N ILE A 455 -36.62 -1.35 19.04
CA ILE A 455 -35.53 -0.83 19.87
C ILE A 455 -35.16 -1.83 20.96
N LEU A 456 -36.14 -2.37 21.66
CA LEU A 456 -35.93 -3.37 22.72
C LEU A 456 -35.32 -4.66 22.18
N ASP A 457 -35.73 -5.10 21.00
CA ASP A 457 -35.16 -6.29 20.36
C ASP A 457 -33.72 -6.04 19.87
N ALA A 458 -33.41 -4.86 19.37
CA ALA A 458 -32.05 -4.47 19.04
C ALA A 458 -31.16 -4.46 20.29
N LEU A 459 -31.60 -3.87 21.39
CA LEU A 459 -30.87 -3.79 22.66
C LEU A 459 -30.61 -5.16 23.30
N LYS A 460 -31.60 -6.06 23.28
CA LYS A 460 -31.44 -7.45 23.77
C LYS A 460 -30.30 -8.20 23.06
N ARG A 461 -30.07 -7.91 21.78
CA ARG A 461 -28.97 -8.52 21.02
C ARG A 461 -27.60 -8.06 21.52
N PHE A 462 -27.51 -6.88 22.12
CA PHE A 462 -26.28 -6.35 22.71
C PHE A 462 -26.00 -6.88 24.12
N GLU A 463 -27.05 -7.20 24.89
CA GLU A 463 -26.90 -7.75 26.25
C GLU A 463 -26.55 -9.25 26.24
N GLY A 464 -26.82 -9.97 25.16
CA GLY A 464 -26.66 -11.43 25.03
C GLY A 464 -25.39 -11.91 24.37
N SER A 465 -24.42 -11.02 24.00
CA SER A 465 -23.13 -11.44 23.47
C SER A 465 -22.08 -11.51 24.62
N PRO A 466 -21.57 -12.71 24.93
CA PRO A 466 -20.58 -12.91 26.00
C PRO A 466 -19.24 -12.25 25.72
#